data_2f24653025894d4b176a9c4b443564f9
#
_entry.id   2f24653025894d4b176a9c4b443564f9
#
_cell.length_a   1.000
_cell.length_b   1.000
_cell.length_c   1.000
_cell.angle_alpha   90.00
_cell.angle_beta   90.00
_cell.angle_gamma   90.00
#
_symmetry.space_group_name_H-M   'P 1'
#
loop_
_entity.id
_entity.type
_entity.pdbx_description
1 polymer ?
#
loop_
_entity_poly.entity_id
_entity_poly.type
_entity_poly.pdbx_seq_one_letter_code
_entity_poly.pdbx_strand_id
1 'polypeptide(L)'
;MYVFLKDIVPAAQNNIYTRFIILDKAKPGVAASGKSCLALAADETAAVHIQLWGEECDAFEAGDIVKLTNGIFSYVRNSALVLRAGKRGKMEKMGEFTIAFVETPNVSEILWNPDPGNSKLYIQNGVTSPYSRIFPPLP
;
A
#
# COMPACT_ATOMS: atom_id res chain seq x y z
N MET A 1 13.25 11.73 -3.72
CA MET A 1 12.89 11.09 -4.99
C MET A 1 11.83 10.02 -4.77
N TYR A 2 10.77 10.04 -5.56
CA TYR A 2 9.71 9.05 -5.43
C TYR A 2 10.16 7.70 -5.96
N VAL A 3 9.76 6.65 -5.23
CA VAL A 3 9.90 5.27 -5.68
C VAL A 3 8.59 4.86 -6.33
N PHE A 4 8.64 4.18 -7.46
CA PHE A 4 7.43 3.64 -8.09
C PHE A 4 6.90 2.44 -7.30
N LEU A 5 5.59 2.28 -7.26
CA LEU A 5 4.98 1.16 -6.53
C LEU A 5 5.45 -0.20 -7.04
N LYS A 6 5.74 -0.32 -8.33
CA LYS A 6 6.25 -1.59 -8.89
C LYS A 6 7.60 -2.00 -8.28
N ASP A 7 8.34 -1.05 -7.70
CA ASP A 7 9.69 -1.28 -7.19
C ASP A 7 9.76 -1.49 -5.69
N ILE A 8 8.63 -1.37 -4.97
CA ILE A 8 8.65 -1.63 -3.53
C ILE A 8 8.62 -3.13 -3.25
N VAL A 9 9.37 -3.52 -2.24
CA VAL A 9 9.43 -4.92 -1.80
C VAL A 9 9.23 -4.96 -0.28
N PRO A 10 8.69 -6.07 0.27
CA PRO A 10 8.57 -6.19 1.71
C PRO A 10 9.95 -6.17 2.36
N ALA A 11 10.08 -5.45 3.46
CA ALA A 11 11.31 -5.41 4.21
C ALA A 11 11.01 -5.04 5.66
N ALA A 12 11.91 -5.45 6.56
CA ALA A 12 11.77 -5.11 7.97
C ALA A 12 11.96 -3.62 8.22
N GLN A 13 12.70 -2.97 7.34
CA GLN A 13 13.00 -1.55 7.48
C GLN A 13 12.89 -0.89 6.12
N ASN A 14 11.98 0.05 6.02
CA ASN A 14 11.74 0.81 4.81
C ASN A 14 11.73 2.29 5.14
N ASN A 15 12.17 3.09 4.18
CA ASN A 15 12.00 4.53 4.23
C ASN A 15 11.41 4.92 2.89
N ILE A 16 10.23 4.38 2.59
CA ILE A 16 9.62 4.52 1.29
C ILE A 16 9.07 5.94 1.12
N TYR A 17 9.49 6.59 0.06
CA TYR A 17 9.01 7.89 -0.36
C TYR A 17 8.30 7.68 -1.69
N THR A 18 6.98 7.78 -1.69
CA THR A 18 6.18 7.52 -2.88
C THR A 18 4.94 8.38 -2.90
N ARG A 19 4.25 8.37 -4.03
CA ARG A 19 2.93 8.98 -4.15
C ARG A 19 2.02 8.05 -4.91
N PHE A 20 0.73 8.18 -4.64
CA PHE A 20 -0.28 7.34 -5.26
C PHE A 20 -1.63 8.03 -5.22
N ILE A 21 -2.57 7.53 -6.02
CA ILE A 21 -3.96 7.96 -5.95
C ILE A 21 -4.76 6.87 -5.24
N ILE A 22 -5.67 7.27 -4.37
CA ILE A 22 -6.56 6.33 -3.71
C ILE A 22 -7.70 5.99 -4.66
N LEU A 23 -7.90 4.70 -4.93
CA LEU A 23 -8.94 4.23 -5.83
C LEU A 23 -10.19 3.79 -5.10
N ASP A 24 -10.03 3.22 -3.91
CA ASP A 24 -11.14 2.71 -3.11
C ASP A 24 -10.73 2.65 -1.65
N LYS A 25 -11.70 2.67 -0.77
CA LYS A 25 -11.45 2.64 0.67
C LYS A 25 -12.51 1.79 1.35
N ALA A 26 -12.06 0.85 2.18
CA ALA A 26 -12.95 0.01 2.96
C ALA A 26 -13.48 0.76 4.18
N LYS A 27 -14.54 0.24 4.77
CA LYS A 27 -15.07 0.81 6.01
C LYS A 27 -14.06 0.66 7.14
N PRO A 28 -13.88 1.71 7.97
CA PRO A 28 -12.98 1.60 9.12
C PRO A 28 -13.42 0.50 10.08
N GLY A 29 -12.43 -0.25 10.58
CA GLY A 29 -12.63 -1.16 11.69
C GLY A 29 -12.08 -0.55 12.96
N VAL A 30 -12.69 -0.85 14.09
CA VAL A 30 -12.23 -0.36 15.38
C VAL A 30 -11.79 -1.54 16.22
N ALA A 31 -10.57 -1.46 16.74
CA ALA A 31 -10.01 -2.46 17.63
C ALA A 31 -9.49 -1.77 18.89
N ALA A 32 -9.00 -2.57 19.84
CA ALA A 32 -8.42 -2.02 21.07
C ALA A 32 -7.26 -1.06 20.77
N SER A 33 -6.54 -1.30 19.68
CA SER A 33 -5.42 -0.46 19.23
C SER A 33 -5.84 0.82 18.51
N GLY A 34 -7.16 0.98 18.23
CA GLY A 34 -7.69 2.16 17.56
C GLY A 34 -8.36 1.83 16.23
N LYS A 35 -8.74 2.89 15.52
CA LYS A 35 -9.42 2.80 14.23
C LYS A 35 -8.40 2.59 13.10
N SER A 36 -8.71 1.70 12.18
CA SER A 36 -7.91 1.51 10.97
C SER A 36 -8.80 1.13 9.80
N CYS A 37 -8.31 1.36 8.60
CA CYS A 37 -9.01 0.91 7.39
C CYS A 37 -8.00 0.57 6.31
N LEU A 38 -8.41 -0.30 5.38
CA LEU A 38 -7.64 -0.61 4.19
C LEU A 38 -8.14 0.22 3.03
N ALA A 39 -7.25 0.52 2.12
CA ALA A 39 -7.59 1.21 0.88
C ALA A 39 -6.79 0.61 -0.27
N LEU A 40 -7.32 0.79 -1.47
CA LEU A 40 -6.61 0.44 -2.71
C LEU A 40 -6.01 1.72 -3.25
N ALA A 41 -4.72 1.69 -3.52
CA ALA A 41 -3.99 2.82 -4.08
C ALA A 41 -3.20 2.38 -5.30
N ALA A 42 -2.86 3.32 -6.16
CA ALA A 42 -2.12 3.00 -7.38
C ALA A 42 -1.30 4.20 -7.85
N ASP A 43 -0.29 3.90 -8.64
CA ASP A 43 0.40 4.88 -9.45
C ASP A 43 0.43 4.39 -10.90
N GLU A 44 1.25 5.00 -11.75
CA GLU A 44 1.33 4.64 -13.17
C GLU A 44 1.98 3.27 -13.41
N THR A 45 2.52 2.63 -12.37
CA THR A 45 3.29 1.39 -12.51
C THR A 45 2.64 0.18 -11.85
N ALA A 46 1.85 0.37 -10.78
CA ALA A 46 1.27 -0.73 -10.02
C ALA A 46 0.21 -0.23 -9.07
N ALA A 47 -0.49 -1.16 -8.47
CA ALA A 47 -1.41 -0.89 -7.36
C ALA A 47 -0.89 -1.54 -6.08
N VAL A 48 -1.46 -1.16 -4.96
CA VAL A 48 -1.05 -1.66 -3.65
C VAL A 48 -2.20 -1.48 -2.66
N HIS A 49 -2.25 -2.35 -1.66
CA HIS A 49 -3.13 -2.12 -0.51
C HIS A 49 -2.40 -1.24 0.49
N ILE A 50 -3.08 -0.21 0.98
CA ILE A 50 -2.54 0.66 2.03
C ILE A 50 -3.37 0.51 3.29
N GLN A 51 -2.72 0.72 4.44
CA GLN A 51 -3.40 0.76 5.72
C GLN A 51 -3.35 2.18 6.26
N LEU A 52 -4.53 2.68 6.62
CA LEU A 52 -4.69 4.00 7.21
C LEU A 52 -5.03 3.84 8.69
N TRP A 53 -4.47 4.69 9.53
CA TRP A 53 -4.66 4.64 10.98
C TRP A 53 -5.31 5.91 11.50
N GLY A 54 -6.24 5.73 12.41
CA GLY A 54 -6.84 6.86 13.14
C GLY A 54 -7.46 7.87 12.21
N GLU A 55 -7.00 9.11 12.30
CA GLU A 55 -7.54 10.22 11.51
C GLU A 55 -7.30 10.06 10.02
N GLU A 56 -6.28 9.30 9.62
CA GLU A 56 -6.05 9.05 8.20
C GLU A 56 -7.24 8.37 7.53
N CYS A 57 -7.98 7.56 8.27
CA CYS A 57 -9.16 6.90 7.72
C CYS A 57 -10.22 7.89 7.25
N ASP A 58 -10.30 9.03 7.89
CA ASP A 58 -11.29 10.06 7.56
C ASP A 58 -10.69 11.17 6.69
N ALA A 59 -9.36 11.34 6.73
CA ALA A 59 -8.69 12.42 6.04
C ALA A 59 -8.58 12.20 4.53
N PHE A 60 -8.51 10.95 4.09
CA PHE A 60 -8.28 10.61 2.69
C PHE A 60 -9.45 9.85 2.10
N GLU A 61 -9.76 10.14 0.84
CA GLU A 61 -10.87 9.54 0.13
C GLU A 61 -10.46 9.11 -1.27
N ALA A 62 -11.30 8.29 -1.91
CA ALA A 62 -11.06 7.88 -3.29
C ALA A 62 -10.89 9.12 -4.17
N GLY A 63 -9.89 9.09 -5.03
CA GLY A 63 -9.51 10.20 -5.90
C GLY A 63 -8.41 11.09 -5.33
N ASP A 64 -8.11 11.00 -4.05
CA ASP A 64 -7.04 11.80 -3.45
C ASP A 64 -5.68 11.30 -3.90
N ILE A 65 -4.80 12.23 -4.24
CA ILE A 65 -3.39 11.94 -4.48
C ILE A 65 -2.64 12.20 -3.19
N VAL A 66 -1.94 11.17 -2.72
CA VAL A 66 -1.30 11.19 -1.41
C VAL A 66 0.20 10.98 -1.56
N LYS A 67 0.96 11.79 -0.84
CA LYS A 67 2.41 11.61 -0.70
C LYS A 67 2.67 10.86 0.60
N LEU A 68 3.43 9.77 0.51
CA LEU A 68 3.86 8.99 1.65
C LEU A 68 5.34 9.20 1.88
N THR A 69 5.70 9.59 3.09
CA THR A 69 7.09 9.78 3.52
C THR A 69 7.39 8.76 4.62
N ASN A 70 8.58 8.16 4.57
CA ASN A 70 9.02 7.14 5.53
C ASN A 70 7.99 6.02 5.67
N GLY A 71 7.55 5.49 4.54
CA GLY A 71 6.59 4.40 4.51
C GLY A 71 7.23 3.05 4.76
N ILE A 72 6.40 2.10 5.15
CA ILE A 72 6.77 0.72 5.40
C ILE A 72 5.86 -0.17 4.57
N PHE A 73 6.44 -1.12 3.86
CA PHE A 73 5.70 -2.14 3.12
C PHE A 73 6.02 -3.48 3.77
N SER A 74 5.09 -3.99 4.56
CA SER A 74 5.32 -5.20 5.35
C SER A 74 4.03 -5.94 5.64
N TYR A 75 4.18 -7.17 6.10
CA TYR A 75 3.04 -7.96 6.54
C TYR A 75 2.55 -7.45 7.90
N VAL A 76 1.24 -7.34 8.02
CA VAL A 76 0.58 -7.04 9.29
C VAL A 76 -0.15 -8.30 9.76
N ARG A 77 -0.90 -8.19 10.84
CA ARG A 77 -1.67 -9.31 11.36
C ARG A 77 -2.47 -9.99 10.25
N ASN A 78 -2.59 -11.32 10.33
CA ASN A 78 -3.29 -12.16 9.35
C ASN A 78 -2.59 -12.22 8.01
N SER A 79 -1.29 -11.93 8.00
CA SER A 79 -0.43 -12.05 6.82
C SER A 79 -0.84 -11.15 5.65
N ALA A 80 -1.54 -10.06 5.92
CA ALA A 80 -1.85 -9.06 4.90
C ALA A 80 -0.63 -8.18 4.65
N LEU A 81 -0.27 -8.04 3.38
CA LEU A 81 0.87 -7.20 2.98
C LEU A 81 0.34 -5.82 2.62
N VAL A 82 0.76 -4.81 3.36
CA VAL A 82 0.26 -3.45 3.17
C VAL A 82 1.37 -2.43 3.22
N LEU A 83 1.12 -1.30 2.53
CA LEU A 83 1.95 -0.11 2.60
C LEU A 83 1.29 0.85 3.61
N ARG A 84 2.08 1.39 4.51
CA ARG A 84 1.58 2.27 5.55
C ARG A 84 2.63 3.28 5.98
N ALA A 85 2.22 4.34 6.63
CA ALA A 85 3.16 5.27 7.22
C ALA A 85 3.84 4.60 8.41
N GLY A 86 5.16 4.67 8.45
CA GLY A 86 5.90 4.17 9.59
C GLY A 86 5.80 5.12 10.77
N LYS A 87 6.53 4.79 11.85
CA LYS A 87 6.49 5.56 13.09
C LYS A 87 6.84 7.04 12.88
N ARG A 88 7.77 7.31 11.94
CA ARG A 88 8.16 8.67 11.57
C ARG A 88 7.60 9.08 10.21
N GLY A 89 6.68 8.28 9.71
CA GLY A 89 6.10 8.53 8.42
C GLY A 89 4.87 9.40 8.48
N LYS A 90 4.48 9.91 7.34
CA LYS A 90 3.21 10.60 7.22
C LYS A 90 2.68 10.52 5.81
N MET A 91 1.37 10.66 5.72
CA MET A 91 0.67 10.75 4.46
C MET A 91 0.06 12.13 4.32
N GLU A 92 0.24 12.76 3.16
CA GLU A 92 -0.24 14.11 2.90
C GLU A 92 -0.96 14.16 1.57
N LYS A 93 -2.14 14.77 1.56
CA LYS A 93 -2.87 14.98 0.32
C LYS A 93 -2.14 16.02 -0.53
N MET A 94 -1.92 15.70 -1.81
CA MET A 94 -1.26 16.57 -2.78
C MET A 94 -2.22 17.11 -3.84
N GLY A 95 -3.32 16.42 -4.10
CA GLY A 95 -4.23 16.81 -5.17
C GLY A 95 -5.32 15.77 -5.36
N GLU A 96 -6.00 15.86 -6.48
CA GLU A 96 -7.11 14.97 -6.81
C GLU A 96 -7.11 14.67 -8.30
N PHE A 97 -7.32 13.40 -8.67
CA PHE A 97 -7.61 12.93 -10.02
C PHE A 97 -6.66 13.39 -11.12
N THR A 98 -5.41 13.73 -10.80
CA THR A 98 -4.50 14.33 -11.78
C THR A 98 -3.34 13.43 -12.19
N ILE A 99 -3.28 12.17 -11.73
CA ILE A 99 -2.22 11.26 -12.13
C ILE A 99 -2.80 10.05 -12.85
N ALA A 100 -2.04 9.54 -13.81
CA ALA A 100 -2.34 8.26 -14.43
C ALA A 100 -2.07 7.14 -13.44
N PHE A 101 -2.85 6.07 -13.53
CA PHE A 101 -2.67 4.92 -12.66
C PHE A 101 -3.03 3.63 -13.39
N VAL A 102 -2.56 2.51 -12.84
CA VAL A 102 -2.92 1.18 -13.29
C VAL A 102 -3.37 0.35 -12.09
N GLU A 103 -4.27 -0.59 -12.31
CA GLU A 103 -4.74 -1.47 -11.25
C GLU A 103 -3.96 -2.78 -11.17
N THR A 104 -3.11 -3.02 -12.13
CA THR A 104 -2.27 -4.22 -12.18
C THR A 104 -0.84 -3.88 -12.53
N PRO A 105 0.16 -4.62 -11.98
CA PRO A 105 -0.03 -5.62 -10.94
C PRO A 105 -0.35 -4.98 -9.59
N ASN A 106 -0.99 -5.72 -8.69
CA ASN A 106 -1.14 -5.28 -7.31
C ASN A 106 -0.02 -5.91 -6.50
N VAL A 107 0.91 -5.09 -6.03
CA VAL A 107 2.12 -5.58 -5.35
C VAL A 107 1.81 -6.24 -4.01
N SER A 108 0.66 -5.93 -3.42
CA SER A 108 0.21 -6.60 -2.21
C SER A 108 -0.27 -8.03 -2.45
N GLU A 109 -0.58 -8.39 -3.69
CA GLU A 109 -1.03 -9.73 -4.07
C GLU A 109 0.11 -10.56 -4.66
N ILE A 110 1.33 -10.09 -4.59
CA ILE A 110 2.51 -10.85 -4.99
C ILE A 110 2.93 -11.74 -3.82
N LEU A 111 3.26 -12.99 -4.13
CA LEU A 111 3.82 -13.90 -3.13
C LEU A 111 5.31 -13.64 -3.00
N TRP A 112 5.74 -13.41 -1.77
CA TRP A 112 7.12 -13.12 -1.46
C TRP A 112 7.67 -14.18 -0.52
N ASN A 113 8.90 -14.63 -0.79
CA ASN A 113 9.63 -15.55 0.10
C ASN A 113 10.92 -14.91 0.55
N PRO A 114 11.42 -15.26 1.75
CA PRO A 114 12.75 -14.81 2.16
C PRO A 114 13.81 -15.27 1.16
N ASP A 115 14.77 -14.40 0.86
CA ASP A 115 15.90 -14.76 0.01
C ASP A 115 16.77 -15.79 0.72
N PRO A 116 17.05 -16.96 0.11
CA PRO A 116 17.91 -17.97 0.76
C PRO A 116 19.31 -17.45 1.11
N GLY A 117 19.81 -16.47 0.35
CA GLY A 117 21.13 -15.90 0.59
C GLY A 117 21.13 -14.75 1.59
N ASN A 118 19.96 -14.18 1.90
CA ASN A 118 19.85 -13.08 2.84
C ASN A 118 18.44 -13.03 3.41
N SER A 119 18.28 -13.50 4.66
CA SER A 119 16.96 -13.61 5.30
C SER A 119 16.25 -12.27 5.53
N LYS A 120 16.96 -11.15 5.35
CA LYS A 120 16.37 -9.82 5.49
C LYS A 120 15.71 -9.33 4.19
N LEU A 121 15.95 -10.03 3.09
CA LEU A 121 15.39 -9.67 1.79
C LEU A 121 14.30 -10.65 1.39
N TYR A 122 13.41 -10.19 0.53
CA TYR A 122 12.35 -11.02 -0.03
C TYR A 122 12.49 -11.07 -1.53
N ILE A 123 12.17 -12.23 -2.10
CA ILE A 123 12.12 -12.43 -3.54
C ILE A 123 10.71 -12.81 -3.96
N GLN A 124 10.34 -12.40 -5.16
CA GLN A 124 9.03 -12.71 -5.70
C GLN A 124 8.92 -14.19 -6.04
N ASN A 125 7.87 -14.83 -5.57
CA ASN A 125 7.62 -16.26 -5.79
C ASN A 125 6.26 -16.53 -6.42
N GLY A 126 5.77 -15.60 -7.22
CA GLY A 126 4.49 -15.76 -7.90
C GLY A 126 3.52 -14.65 -7.56
N VAL A 127 2.35 -14.71 -8.15
CA VAL A 127 1.31 -13.71 -7.97
C VAL A 127 0.02 -14.44 -7.57
N THR A 128 -0.55 -14.06 -6.42
CA THR A 128 -1.82 -14.63 -5.98
C THR A 128 -2.94 -14.17 -6.91
N SER A 129 -2.90 -12.91 -7.29
CA SER A 129 -3.90 -12.33 -8.18
C SER A 129 -3.30 -11.11 -8.87
N PRO A 130 -3.56 -10.89 -10.18
CA PRO A 130 -3.12 -9.65 -10.83
C PRO A 130 -3.86 -8.41 -10.31
N TYR A 131 -5.07 -8.60 -9.78
CA TYR A 131 -5.87 -7.53 -9.21
C TYR A 131 -5.99 -7.69 -7.70
N SER A 132 -6.43 -6.64 -7.03
CA SER A 132 -6.76 -6.73 -5.61
C SER A 132 -7.89 -7.74 -5.39
N ARG A 133 -7.70 -8.66 -4.45
CA ARG A 133 -8.77 -9.55 -4.02
C ARG A 133 -9.70 -8.88 -3.02
N ILE A 134 -9.23 -7.81 -2.39
CA ILE A 134 -10.01 -7.03 -1.43
C ILE A 134 -10.89 -6.00 -2.15
N PHE A 135 -10.35 -5.40 -3.22
CA PHE A 135 -11.02 -4.40 -4.02
C PHE A 135 -11.03 -4.82 -5.49
N PRO A 136 -11.83 -5.85 -5.86
CA PRO A 136 -11.82 -6.33 -7.23
C PRO A 136 -12.32 -5.25 -8.20
N PRO A 137 -11.79 -5.23 -9.43
CA PRO A 137 -12.28 -4.27 -10.42
C PRO A 137 -13.74 -4.53 -10.74
N LEU A 138 -14.45 -3.48 -11.11
CA LEU A 138 -15.84 -3.62 -11.53
C LEU A 138 -15.91 -4.39 -12.85
N PRO A 139 -16.91 -5.28 -13.01
CA PRO A 139 -17.08 -6.03 -14.24
C PRO A 139 -17.44 -5.14 -15.43
#